data_e7d4de1bc8a6d4ad949c8721441e81e1
#
_entry.id   e7d4de1bc8a6d4ad949c8721441e81e1
#
_cell.length_a   1.000
_cell.length_b   1.000
_cell.length_c   1.000
_cell.angle_alpha   90.00
_cell.angle_beta   90.00
_cell.angle_gamma   90.00
#
_symmetry.space_group_name_H-M   'P 1'
#
loop_
_entity.id
_entity.type
_entity.pdbx_description
1 polymer ?
#
loop_
_entity_poly.entity_id
_entity_poly.type
_entity_poly.pdbx_seq_one_letter_code
_entity_poly.pdbx_strand_id
1 'polypeptide(L)'
;MDGDILSLSGDIPGVFEARQNRSVRTRDGFINAGIGALQTRRLDDLKIVELAMVSGNSVGSFYTRFQDKDAYFRALSAYASQGISREFDSAFTADKLRQLGPSGGLDALVDLIGAIFGSKFRGVLRETYLRIMDEDDPWAPFRTTAKQTLQTLHEGLDDAFPHYGPDETKTRLSFCFQLIVGVIQNDLINKNHVFTLEDGSVLVGLKQTLRAYMGVPLTRQENV
;
A
#
# COMPACT_ATOMS: atom_id res chain seq x y z
N MET A 1 -0.06 4.75 -24.04
CA MET A 1 -0.32 3.75 -22.99
C MET A 1 -1.46 4.32 -22.16
N ASP A 2 -2.68 3.90 -22.50
CA ASP A 2 -3.86 4.26 -21.72
C ASP A 2 -3.76 3.53 -20.38
N GLY A 3 -3.28 4.25 -19.36
CA GLY A 3 -3.31 3.76 -18.00
C GLY A 3 -4.77 3.59 -17.59
N ASP A 4 -5.11 2.36 -17.25
CA ASP A 4 -6.41 1.93 -16.74
C ASP A 4 -6.87 2.93 -15.67
N ILE A 5 -7.85 3.77 -16.03
CA ILE A 5 -8.33 4.85 -15.15
C ILE A 5 -9.04 4.17 -13.98
N LEU A 6 -8.39 4.19 -12.80
CA LEU A 6 -9.01 3.74 -11.57
C LEU A 6 -10.29 4.56 -11.33
N SER A 7 -11.43 3.94 -11.53
CA SER A 7 -12.71 4.54 -11.21
C SER A 7 -12.79 4.68 -9.69
N LEU A 8 -12.86 5.91 -9.16
CA LEU A 8 -13.24 6.13 -7.77
C LEU A 8 -14.70 5.68 -7.62
N SER A 9 -14.88 4.42 -7.24
CA SER A 9 -16.19 3.82 -6.96
C SER A 9 -16.47 3.94 -5.46
N GLY A 10 -17.62 4.49 -5.12
CA GLY A 10 -18.10 4.61 -3.74
C GLY A 10 -18.42 6.05 -3.35
N ASP A 11 -19.26 6.17 -2.34
CA ASP A 11 -19.63 7.46 -1.74
C ASP A 11 -18.51 7.86 -0.75
N ILE A 12 -17.58 8.69 -1.22
CA ILE A 12 -16.49 9.22 -0.39
C ILE A 12 -16.94 10.57 0.17
N PRO A 13 -17.03 10.74 1.49
CA PRO A 13 -17.49 11.98 2.10
C PRO A 13 -16.74 13.21 1.58
N GLY A 14 -17.50 14.21 1.08
CA GLY A 14 -16.95 15.45 0.53
C GLY A 14 -16.33 15.34 -0.86
N VAL A 15 -16.40 14.17 -1.51
CA VAL A 15 -15.98 13.98 -2.91
C VAL A 15 -17.22 13.99 -3.79
N PHE A 16 -17.29 14.94 -4.74
CA PHE A 16 -18.44 15.10 -5.63
C PHE A 16 -18.32 14.22 -6.87
N GLU A 17 -19.45 13.59 -7.23
CA GLU A 17 -19.49 12.64 -8.32
C GLU A 17 -19.13 13.28 -9.69
N ALA A 18 -18.31 12.57 -10.45
CA ALA A 18 -17.89 12.97 -11.79
C ALA A 18 -18.54 12.04 -12.82
N ARG A 19 -19.69 12.44 -13.41
CA ARG A 19 -20.46 11.62 -14.37
C ARG A 19 -20.02 11.78 -15.83
N GLN A 20 -19.51 12.95 -16.20
CA GLN A 20 -19.13 13.24 -17.58
C GLN A 20 -17.62 12.99 -17.79
N ASN A 21 -17.21 12.53 -18.96
CA ASN A 21 -15.81 12.24 -19.30
C ASN A 21 -14.85 13.41 -18.99
N ARG A 22 -15.25 14.65 -19.25
CA ARG A 22 -14.45 15.84 -18.92
C ARG A 22 -14.27 15.97 -17.40
N SER A 23 -15.31 15.68 -16.66
CA SER A 23 -15.36 15.73 -15.20
C SER A 23 -14.42 14.69 -14.58
N VAL A 24 -14.44 13.48 -15.13
CA VAL A 24 -13.54 12.37 -14.73
C VAL A 24 -12.08 12.75 -14.99
N ARG A 25 -11.76 13.23 -16.19
CA ARG A 25 -10.39 13.68 -16.52
C ARG A 25 -9.88 14.78 -15.59
N THR A 26 -10.73 15.75 -15.24
CA THR A 26 -10.38 16.82 -14.30
C THR A 26 -10.07 16.25 -12.92
N ARG A 27 -10.90 15.36 -12.40
CA ARG A 27 -10.68 14.68 -11.11
C ARG A 27 -9.37 13.91 -11.15
N ASP A 28 -9.15 13.09 -12.16
CA ASP A 28 -7.97 12.23 -12.30
C ASP A 28 -6.69 13.06 -12.45
N GLY A 29 -6.77 14.22 -13.11
CA GLY A 29 -5.68 15.20 -13.15
C GLY A 29 -5.27 15.67 -11.75
N PHE A 30 -6.25 16.02 -10.91
CA PHE A 30 -5.97 16.38 -9.51
C PHE A 30 -5.42 15.21 -8.70
N ILE A 31 -5.97 13.99 -8.86
CA ILE A 31 -5.47 12.80 -8.17
C ILE A 31 -4.00 12.55 -8.51
N ASN A 32 -3.65 12.57 -9.80
CA ASN A 32 -2.26 12.38 -10.23
C ASN A 32 -1.33 13.48 -9.71
N ALA A 33 -1.78 14.74 -9.73
CA ALA A 33 -1.01 15.86 -9.17
C ALA A 33 -0.74 15.67 -7.66
N GLY A 34 -1.74 15.22 -6.90
CA GLY A 34 -1.59 14.95 -5.46
C GLY A 34 -0.68 13.78 -5.16
N ILE A 35 -0.83 12.66 -5.87
CA ILE A 35 0.06 11.50 -5.72
C ILE A 35 1.51 11.90 -5.99
N GLY A 36 1.77 12.67 -7.05
CA GLY A 36 3.11 13.18 -7.35
C GLY A 36 3.64 14.12 -6.27
N ALA A 37 2.83 15.08 -5.81
CA ALA A 37 3.23 16.05 -4.81
C ALA A 37 3.53 15.41 -3.44
N LEU A 38 2.75 14.42 -3.03
CA LEU A 38 2.93 13.72 -1.76
C LEU A 38 4.21 12.85 -1.70
N GLN A 39 4.89 12.59 -2.83
CA GLN A 39 6.18 11.89 -2.78
C GLN A 39 7.20 12.63 -1.91
N THR A 40 7.19 13.95 -1.93
CA THR A 40 8.20 14.78 -1.27
C THR A 40 7.61 15.78 -0.26
N ARG A 41 6.32 16.02 -0.27
CA ARG A 41 5.64 17.04 0.55
C ARG A 41 4.58 16.43 1.45
N ARG A 42 4.19 17.17 2.49
CA ARG A 42 3.03 16.88 3.34
C ARG A 42 1.75 17.41 2.71
N LEU A 43 0.60 16.81 3.04
CA LEU A 43 -0.70 17.31 2.56
C LEU A 43 -0.94 18.77 2.99
N ASP A 44 -0.59 19.11 4.21
CA ASP A 44 -0.79 20.47 4.76
C ASP A 44 -0.02 21.53 3.98
N ASP A 45 1.15 21.20 3.46
CA ASP A 45 2.01 22.08 2.66
C ASP A 45 1.53 22.26 1.21
N LEU A 46 0.59 21.42 0.74
CA LEU A 46 0.08 21.51 -0.63
C LEU A 46 -0.88 22.68 -0.77
N LYS A 47 -0.63 23.55 -1.75
CA LYS A 47 -1.54 24.63 -2.12
C LYS A 47 -2.43 24.19 -3.27
N ILE A 48 -3.73 24.44 -3.16
CA ILE A 48 -4.71 24.05 -4.19
C ILE A 48 -4.39 24.74 -5.53
N VAL A 49 -3.84 25.97 -5.47
CA VAL A 49 -3.42 26.70 -6.67
C VAL A 49 -2.29 25.98 -7.42
N GLU A 50 -1.36 25.36 -6.71
CA GLU A 50 -0.26 24.59 -7.31
C GLU A 50 -0.78 23.28 -7.91
N LEU A 51 -1.68 22.58 -7.20
CA LEU A 51 -2.33 21.37 -7.71
C LEU A 51 -3.15 21.67 -8.98
N ALA A 52 -3.86 22.78 -9.00
CA ALA A 52 -4.62 23.23 -10.17
C ALA A 52 -3.69 23.49 -11.36
N MET A 53 -2.57 24.19 -11.15
CA MET A 53 -1.59 24.45 -12.19
C MET A 53 -0.97 23.16 -12.75
N VAL A 54 -0.51 22.24 -11.86
CA VAL A 54 0.10 20.97 -12.27
C VAL A 54 -0.87 20.08 -13.00
N SER A 55 -2.14 20.07 -12.60
CA SER A 55 -3.19 19.26 -13.25
C SER A 55 -3.77 19.89 -14.53
N GLY A 56 -3.35 21.11 -14.90
CA GLY A 56 -3.91 21.86 -16.02
C GLY A 56 -5.37 22.29 -15.82
N ASN A 57 -5.78 22.48 -14.56
CA ASN A 57 -7.15 22.83 -14.20
C ASN A 57 -7.21 24.15 -13.42
N SER A 58 -8.41 24.65 -13.13
CA SER A 58 -8.61 25.84 -12.30
C SER A 58 -8.85 25.49 -10.83
N VAL A 59 -8.59 26.43 -9.92
CA VAL A 59 -8.93 26.31 -8.50
C VAL A 59 -10.43 26.06 -8.30
N GLY A 60 -11.30 26.74 -9.10
CA GLY A 60 -12.73 26.49 -9.07
C GLY A 60 -13.09 25.05 -9.43
N SER A 61 -12.36 24.43 -10.37
CA SER A 61 -12.56 23.02 -10.74
C SER A 61 -12.19 22.07 -9.59
N PHE A 62 -11.26 22.43 -8.72
CA PHE A 62 -10.95 21.64 -7.51
C PHE A 62 -12.18 21.57 -6.60
N TYR A 63 -12.75 22.72 -6.23
CA TYR A 63 -13.89 22.79 -5.33
C TYR A 63 -15.21 22.23 -5.92
N THR A 64 -15.28 22.04 -7.22
CA THR A 64 -16.38 21.27 -7.83
C THR A 64 -16.19 19.76 -7.74
N ARG A 65 -15.08 19.27 -7.22
CA ARG A 65 -14.75 17.83 -7.05
C ARG A 65 -14.52 17.44 -5.60
N PHE A 66 -13.93 18.33 -4.83
CA PHE A 66 -13.55 18.09 -3.44
C PHE A 66 -14.00 19.27 -2.59
N GLN A 67 -14.71 18.98 -1.52
CA GLN A 67 -15.20 19.98 -0.59
C GLN A 67 -14.05 20.79 0.03
N ASP A 68 -12.98 20.07 0.41
CA ASP A 68 -11.81 20.59 1.09
C ASP A 68 -10.58 19.67 0.83
N LYS A 69 -9.44 19.96 1.46
CA LYS A 69 -8.24 19.14 1.37
C LYS A 69 -8.40 17.76 2.00
N ASP A 70 -9.22 17.60 3.04
CA ASP A 70 -9.43 16.32 3.69
C ASP A 70 -10.28 15.41 2.80
N ALA A 71 -11.33 15.92 2.16
CA ALA A 71 -12.06 15.21 1.12
C ALA A 71 -11.16 14.81 -0.06
N TYR A 72 -10.26 15.70 -0.45
CA TYR A 72 -9.25 15.40 -1.47
C TYR A 72 -8.30 14.28 -1.04
N PHE A 73 -7.83 14.29 0.21
CA PHE A 73 -6.98 13.23 0.72
C PHE A 73 -7.72 11.89 0.81
N ARG A 74 -8.99 11.88 1.22
CA ARG A 74 -9.83 10.67 1.18
C ARG A 74 -9.92 10.08 -0.24
N ALA A 75 -10.04 10.94 -1.26
CA ALA A 75 -10.02 10.49 -2.65
C ALA A 75 -8.65 9.91 -3.07
N LEU A 76 -7.54 10.53 -2.64
CA LEU A 76 -6.18 10.00 -2.87
C LEU A 76 -5.99 8.64 -2.21
N SER A 77 -6.45 8.48 -0.97
CA SER A 77 -6.37 7.22 -0.22
C SER A 77 -7.20 6.11 -0.87
N ALA A 78 -8.42 6.42 -1.30
CA ALA A 78 -9.27 5.46 -2.02
C ALA A 78 -8.64 5.04 -3.36
N TYR A 79 -8.08 5.98 -4.11
CA TYR A 79 -7.38 5.69 -5.36
C TYR A 79 -6.13 4.83 -5.12
N ALA A 80 -5.33 5.16 -4.11
CA ALA A 80 -4.15 4.37 -3.75
C ALA A 80 -4.53 2.96 -3.32
N SER A 81 -5.57 2.80 -2.49
CA SER A 81 -6.08 1.50 -2.04
C SER A 81 -6.51 0.62 -3.22
N GLN A 82 -7.25 1.17 -4.18
CA GLN A 82 -7.64 0.42 -5.39
C GLN A 82 -6.44 0.01 -6.23
N GLY A 83 -5.44 0.91 -6.39
CA GLY A 83 -4.20 0.60 -7.10
C GLY A 83 -3.42 -0.52 -6.44
N ILE A 84 -3.27 -0.45 -5.11
CA ILE A 84 -2.60 -1.46 -4.30
C ILE A 84 -3.33 -2.81 -4.37
N SER A 85 -4.68 -2.81 -4.27
CA SER A 85 -5.47 -4.05 -4.40
C SER A 85 -5.22 -4.74 -5.73
N ARG A 86 -5.21 -4.00 -6.85
CA ARG A 86 -4.91 -4.57 -8.16
C ARG A 86 -3.50 -5.18 -8.26
N GLU A 87 -2.51 -4.56 -7.63
CA GLU A 87 -1.15 -5.11 -7.58
C GLU A 87 -1.14 -6.44 -6.80
N PHE A 88 -1.83 -6.52 -5.66
CA PHE A 88 -1.99 -7.76 -4.91
C PHE A 88 -2.71 -8.83 -5.75
N ASP A 89 -3.88 -8.51 -6.30
CA ASP A 89 -4.70 -9.47 -7.07
C ASP A 89 -3.94 -10.07 -8.27
N SER A 90 -3.07 -9.28 -8.89
CA SER A 90 -2.28 -9.72 -10.05
C SER A 90 -1.03 -10.51 -9.69
N ALA A 91 -0.37 -10.15 -8.60
CA ALA A 91 0.95 -10.68 -8.24
C ALA A 91 0.91 -11.76 -7.16
N PHE A 92 -0.14 -11.79 -6.33
CA PHE A 92 -0.20 -12.57 -5.09
C PHE A 92 -1.45 -13.46 -5.06
N THR A 93 -1.33 -14.68 -5.57
CA THR A 93 -2.41 -15.67 -5.60
C THR A 93 -2.05 -16.91 -4.79
N ALA A 94 -3.05 -17.60 -4.23
CA ALA A 94 -2.83 -18.82 -3.47
C ALA A 94 -2.08 -19.90 -4.27
N ASP A 95 -2.41 -20.06 -5.57
CA ASP A 95 -1.72 -21.03 -6.43
C ASP A 95 -0.24 -20.70 -6.62
N LYS A 96 0.08 -19.40 -6.81
CA LYS A 96 1.47 -18.95 -6.93
C LYS A 96 2.24 -19.19 -5.62
N LEU A 97 1.61 -18.94 -4.47
CA LEU A 97 2.23 -19.19 -3.17
C LEU A 97 2.50 -20.68 -2.95
N ARG A 98 1.57 -21.58 -3.32
CA ARG A 98 1.79 -23.03 -3.27
C ARG A 98 2.97 -23.46 -4.15
N GLN A 99 3.09 -22.89 -5.36
CA GLN A 99 4.20 -23.17 -6.27
C GLN A 99 5.55 -22.69 -5.73
N LEU A 100 5.59 -21.52 -5.08
CA LEU A 100 6.79 -20.97 -4.48
C LEU A 100 7.23 -21.70 -3.21
N GLY A 101 6.30 -22.41 -2.57
CA GLY A 101 6.53 -23.09 -1.30
C GLY A 101 6.77 -22.12 -0.13
N PRO A 102 7.10 -22.65 1.07
CA PRO A 102 7.14 -21.86 2.30
C PRO A 102 8.15 -20.72 2.25
N SER A 103 9.37 -20.95 1.80
CA SER A 103 10.40 -19.90 1.73
C SER A 103 10.07 -18.86 0.68
N GLY A 104 9.77 -19.30 -0.55
CA GLY A 104 9.48 -18.39 -1.67
C GLY A 104 8.19 -17.60 -1.46
N GLY A 105 7.18 -18.19 -0.80
CA GLY A 105 5.93 -17.50 -0.45
C GLY A 105 6.12 -16.38 0.56
N LEU A 106 6.95 -16.61 1.60
CA LEU A 106 7.31 -15.56 2.56
C LEU A 106 8.11 -14.43 1.91
N ASP A 107 9.06 -14.78 1.04
CA ASP A 107 9.85 -13.80 0.31
C ASP A 107 8.99 -12.96 -0.64
N ALA A 108 8.07 -13.60 -1.37
CA ALA A 108 7.15 -12.91 -2.27
C ALA A 108 6.26 -11.91 -1.51
N LEU A 109 5.83 -12.24 -0.29
CA LEU A 109 5.08 -11.31 0.56
C LEU A 109 5.92 -10.09 0.93
N VAL A 110 7.16 -10.30 1.35
CA VAL A 110 8.09 -9.20 1.70
C VAL A 110 8.34 -8.31 0.49
N ASP A 111 8.65 -8.90 -0.67
CA ASP A 111 8.94 -8.16 -1.90
C ASP A 111 7.74 -7.36 -2.39
N LEU A 112 6.54 -7.94 -2.35
CA LEU A 112 5.33 -7.25 -2.78
C LEU A 112 5.00 -6.06 -1.88
N ILE A 113 5.02 -6.24 -0.55
CA ILE A 113 4.77 -5.14 0.39
C ILE A 113 5.86 -4.08 0.24
N GLY A 114 7.14 -4.47 0.12
CA GLY A 114 8.23 -3.55 -0.14
C GLY A 114 8.04 -2.74 -1.42
N ALA A 115 7.64 -3.38 -2.51
CA ALA A 115 7.35 -2.72 -3.78
C ALA A 115 6.21 -1.70 -3.66
N ILE A 116 5.14 -2.03 -2.94
CA ILE A 116 4.00 -1.13 -2.70
C ILE A 116 4.44 0.12 -1.93
N PHE A 117 5.19 -0.07 -0.84
CA PHE A 117 5.69 1.05 -0.04
C PHE A 117 6.80 1.84 -0.74
N GLY A 118 7.49 1.28 -1.72
CA GLY A 118 8.41 1.96 -2.62
C GLY A 118 7.75 2.60 -3.84
N SER A 119 6.45 2.34 -4.11
CA SER A 119 5.74 2.77 -5.31
C SER A 119 5.36 4.26 -5.29
N LYS A 120 4.67 4.68 -6.37
CA LYS A 120 4.02 6.00 -6.45
C LYS A 120 3.02 6.28 -5.31
N PHE A 121 2.57 5.28 -4.58
CA PHE A 121 1.66 5.44 -3.44
C PHE A 121 2.36 5.70 -2.11
N ARG A 122 3.71 5.63 -2.06
CA ARG A 122 4.51 5.86 -0.85
C ARG A 122 4.10 7.12 -0.10
N GLY A 123 3.89 8.24 -0.83
CA GLY A 123 3.52 9.52 -0.23
C GLY A 123 2.14 9.51 0.42
N VAL A 124 1.17 8.83 -0.21
CA VAL A 124 -0.18 8.66 0.36
C VAL A 124 -0.13 7.78 1.60
N LEU A 125 0.57 6.65 1.55
CA LEU A 125 0.73 5.73 2.69
C LEU A 125 1.40 6.43 3.88
N ARG A 126 2.46 7.21 3.64
CA ARG A 126 3.12 8.01 4.67
C ARG A 126 2.16 9.03 5.30
N GLU A 127 1.41 9.76 4.48
CA GLU A 127 0.45 10.75 4.98
C GLU A 127 -0.69 10.10 5.76
N THR A 128 -1.20 8.94 5.30
CA THR A 128 -2.19 8.15 6.05
C THR A 128 -1.69 7.80 7.45
N TYR A 129 -0.43 7.39 7.57
CA TYR A 129 0.16 7.06 8.87
C TYR A 129 0.28 8.28 9.78
N LEU A 130 0.72 9.42 9.22
CA LEU A 130 0.90 10.65 10.01
C LEU A 130 -0.42 11.26 10.50
N ARG A 131 -1.54 10.92 9.86
CA ARG A 131 -2.89 11.37 10.25
C ARG A 131 -3.62 10.43 11.21
N ILE A 132 -2.96 9.38 11.69
CA ILE A 132 -3.57 8.37 12.58
C ILE A 132 -4.10 8.97 13.90
N MET A 133 -3.51 10.08 14.34
CA MET A 133 -3.90 10.77 15.56
C MET A 133 -4.98 11.84 15.33
N ASP A 134 -5.21 12.23 14.08
CA ASP A 134 -6.08 13.34 13.72
C ASP A 134 -7.41 12.87 13.12
N GLU A 135 -7.49 11.63 12.67
CA GLU A 135 -8.66 11.04 12.00
C GLU A 135 -9.10 9.74 12.68
N ASP A 136 -10.40 9.51 12.72
CA ASP A 136 -10.96 8.31 13.36
C ASP A 136 -10.45 7.01 12.74
N ASP A 137 -10.22 6.97 11.42
CA ASP A 137 -9.77 5.78 10.73
C ASP A 137 -9.13 6.04 9.35
N PRO A 138 -7.93 6.61 9.30
CA PRO A 138 -7.27 6.91 8.01
C PRO A 138 -6.91 5.66 7.22
N TRP A 139 -6.86 4.47 7.87
CA TRP A 139 -6.55 3.19 7.24
C TRP A 139 -7.76 2.43 6.69
N ALA A 140 -9.00 2.93 6.91
CA ALA A 140 -10.20 2.25 6.44
C ALA A 140 -10.15 1.82 4.95
N PRO A 141 -9.66 2.66 4.01
CA PRO A 141 -9.57 2.27 2.60
C PRO A 141 -8.69 1.04 2.34
N PHE A 142 -7.68 0.79 3.19
CA PHE A 142 -6.69 -0.28 2.99
C PHE A 142 -7.05 -1.59 3.69
N ARG A 143 -8.06 -1.60 4.58
CA ARG A 143 -8.40 -2.80 5.37
C ARG A 143 -8.88 -3.97 4.54
N THR A 144 -9.66 -3.71 3.50
CA THR A 144 -10.18 -4.77 2.63
C THR A 144 -9.02 -5.49 1.94
N THR A 145 -8.06 -4.74 1.39
CA THR A 145 -6.86 -5.29 0.76
C THR A 145 -6.04 -6.10 1.76
N ALA A 146 -5.83 -5.58 2.99
CA ALA A 146 -5.10 -6.31 4.02
C ALA A 146 -5.77 -7.64 4.39
N LYS A 147 -7.10 -7.66 4.53
CA LYS A 147 -7.86 -8.89 4.79
C LYS A 147 -7.74 -9.90 3.65
N GLN A 148 -7.90 -9.45 2.41
CA GLN A 148 -7.74 -10.30 1.22
C GLN A 148 -6.33 -10.87 1.12
N THR A 149 -5.31 -10.05 1.38
CA THR A 149 -3.91 -10.51 1.40
C THR A 149 -3.70 -11.61 2.43
N LEU A 150 -4.20 -11.43 3.66
CA LEU A 150 -4.12 -12.45 4.71
C LEU A 150 -4.87 -13.73 4.32
N GLN A 151 -6.05 -13.61 3.75
CA GLN A 151 -6.81 -14.76 3.26
C GLN A 151 -6.02 -15.53 2.20
N THR A 152 -5.50 -14.86 1.19
CA THR A 152 -4.68 -15.46 0.12
C THR A 152 -3.42 -16.13 0.69
N LEU A 153 -2.78 -15.48 1.68
CA LEU A 153 -1.60 -16.03 2.36
C LEU A 153 -1.93 -17.32 3.09
N HIS A 154 -3.04 -17.37 3.82
CA HIS A 154 -3.52 -18.59 4.49
C HIS A 154 -3.84 -19.68 3.47
N GLU A 155 -4.68 -19.40 2.47
CA GLU A 155 -5.06 -20.37 1.44
C GLU A 155 -3.86 -20.94 0.67
N GLY A 156 -2.81 -20.15 0.50
CA GLY A 156 -1.62 -20.53 -0.24
C GLY A 156 -0.56 -21.27 0.57
N LEU A 157 -0.50 -21.05 1.89
CA LEU A 157 0.59 -21.53 2.74
C LEU A 157 0.15 -22.31 3.99
N ASP A 158 -1.15 -22.57 4.20
CA ASP A 158 -1.61 -23.30 5.40
C ASP A 158 -0.94 -24.67 5.58
N ASP A 159 -0.76 -25.42 4.50
CA ASP A 159 -0.15 -26.74 4.50
C ASP A 159 1.38 -26.72 4.34
N ALA A 160 1.96 -25.54 4.16
CA ALA A 160 3.39 -25.40 3.88
C ALA A 160 4.29 -25.57 5.12
N PHE A 161 3.69 -25.58 6.32
CA PHE A 161 4.40 -25.67 7.61
C PHE A 161 3.89 -26.84 8.47
N PRO A 162 4.15 -28.10 8.08
CA PRO A 162 3.56 -29.31 8.70
C PRO A 162 3.96 -29.49 10.18
N HIS A 163 4.96 -28.79 10.68
CA HIS A 163 5.38 -28.81 12.07
C HIS A 163 4.55 -27.90 12.99
N TYR A 164 3.66 -27.08 12.42
CA TYR A 164 2.64 -26.32 13.14
C TYR A 164 1.24 -26.88 12.86
N GLY A 165 0.33 -26.75 13.81
CA GLY A 165 -1.10 -26.98 13.55
C GLY A 165 -1.68 -25.85 12.68
N PRO A 166 -2.85 -26.09 12.01
CA PRO A 166 -3.44 -25.10 11.10
C PRO A 166 -3.69 -23.73 11.74
N ASP A 167 -4.22 -23.68 12.96
CA ASP A 167 -4.51 -22.43 13.65
C ASP A 167 -3.23 -21.69 14.07
N GLU A 168 -2.20 -22.44 14.45
CA GLU A 168 -0.88 -21.86 14.75
C GLU A 168 -0.23 -21.29 13.49
N THR A 169 -0.31 -22.01 12.37
CA THR A 169 0.20 -21.53 11.08
C THR A 169 -0.47 -20.22 10.69
N LYS A 170 -1.80 -20.13 10.76
CA LYS A 170 -2.54 -18.89 10.46
C LYS A 170 -2.13 -17.72 11.35
N THR A 171 -2.02 -17.99 12.65
CA THR A 171 -1.58 -16.98 13.62
C THR A 171 -0.18 -16.47 13.30
N ARG A 172 0.75 -17.37 12.99
CA ARG A 172 2.13 -17.02 12.64
C ARG A 172 2.23 -16.26 11.34
N LEU A 173 1.50 -16.67 10.28
CA LEU A 173 1.44 -15.96 9.00
C LEU A 173 0.84 -14.55 9.15
N SER A 174 -0.18 -14.41 9.98
CA SER A 174 -0.77 -13.10 10.29
C SER A 174 0.23 -12.19 11.00
N PHE A 175 1.02 -12.76 11.93
CA PHE A 175 2.10 -12.02 12.59
C PHE A 175 3.21 -11.63 11.63
N CYS A 176 3.59 -12.52 10.69
CA CYS A 176 4.54 -12.19 9.62
C CYS A 176 4.08 -10.97 8.81
N PHE A 177 2.81 -10.96 8.37
CA PHE A 177 2.24 -9.81 7.66
C PHE A 177 2.31 -8.52 8.50
N GLN A 178 1.90 -8.58 9.76
CA GLN A 178 1.95 -7.43 10.67
C GLN A 178 3.38 -6.93 10.88
N LEU A 179 4.35 -7.84 11.02
CA LEU A 179 5.76 -7.51 11.21
C LEU A 179 6.32 -6.76 9.99
N ILE A 180 6.05 -7.27 8.77
CA ILE A 180 6.51 -6.61 7.53
C ILE A 180 5.94 -5.19 7.46
N VAL A 181 4.62 -5.05 7.60
CA VAL A 181 3.95 -3.76 7.51
C VAL A 181 4.49 -2.79 8.57
N GLY A 182 4.60 -3.23 9.82
CA GLY A 182 5.08 -2.38 10.92
C GLY A 182 6.52 -1.90 10.73
N VAL A 183 7.43 -2.79 10.29
CA VAL A 183 8.83 -2.43 10.05
C VAL A 183 8.95 -1.46 8.87
N ILE A 184 8.27 -1.72 7.75
CA ILE A 184 8.33 -0.84 6.58
C ILE A 184 7.62 0.51 6.84
N GLN A 185 6.51 0.52 7.58
CA GLN A 185 5.86 1.77 8.01
C GLN A 185 6.80 2.62 8.87
N ASN A 186 7.56 1.99 9.75
CA ASN A 186 8.54 2.71 10.55
C ASN A 186 9.61 3.39 9.67
N ASP A 187 10.09 2.72 8.62
CA ASP A 187 11.04 3.31 7.64
C ASP A 187 10.45 4.52 6.89
N LEU A 188 9.14 4.57 6.66
CA LEU A 188 8.52 5.73 6.01
C LEU A 188 8.59 7.02 6.82
N ILE A 189 8.66 6.93 8.14
CA ILE A 189 8.49 8.06 9.06
C ILE A 189 9.83 8.49 9.63
N ASN A 190 10.63 7.54 10.02
CA ASN A 190 11.92 7.77 10.63
C ASN A 190 13.02 7.73 9.56
N LYS A 191 13.86 8.76 9.52
CA LYS A 191 14.88 8.92 8.47
C LYS A 191 16.26 8.35 8.82
N ASN A 192 16.45 7.85 10.04
CA ASN A 192 17.77 7.47 10.56
C ASN A 192 17.82 5.99 10.95
N HIS A 193 17.50 5.12 10.00
CA HIS A 193 17.58 3.67 10.19
C HIS A 193 18.87 3.09 9.62
N VAL A 194 19.35 2.02 10.25
CA VAL A 194 20.44 1.19 9.73
C VAL A 194 19.95 0.33 8.56
N PHE A 195 18.68 -0.10 8.61
CA PHE A 195 18.03 -0.89 7.56
C PHE A 195 16.95 -0.06 6.89
N THR A 196 17.03 0.11 5.57
CA THR A 196 16.12 0.98 4.81
C THR A 196 15.48 0.25 3.64
N LEU A 197 14.33 0.76 3.19
CA LEU A 197 13.70 0.29 1.96
C LEU A 197 14.49 0.76 0.72
N GLU A 198 15.19 1.89 0.84
CA GLU A 198 15.92 2.52 -0.27
C GLU A 198 17.11 1.66 -0.74
N ASP A 199 17.89 1.10 0.17
CA ASP A 199 19.02 0.21 -0.13
C ASP A 199 18.62 -1.28 -0.17
N GLY A 200 17.36 -1.60 0.16
CA GLY A 200 16.83 -2.95 0.19
C GLY A 200 17.22 -3.77 1.43
N SER A 201 18.05 -3.24 2.32
CA SER A 201 18.56 -3.97 3.50
C SER A 201 17.45 -4.41 4.45
N VAL A 202 16.39 -3.61 4.61
CA VAL A 202 15.22 -3.96 5.41
C VAL A 202 14.49 -5.19 4.86
N LEU A 203 14.42 -5.34 3.53
CA LEU A 203 13.76 -6.50 2.90
C LEU A 203 14.56 -7.78 3.14
N VAL A 204 15.89 -7.70 3.05
CA VAL A 204 16.77 -8.84 3.36
C VAL A 204 16.61 -9.26 4.82
N GLY A 205 16.65 -8.30 5.75
CA GLY A 205 16.44 -8.58 7.17
C GLY A 205 15.07 -9.19 7.48
N LEU A 206 14.01 -8.68 6.85
CA LEU A 206 12.66 -9.23 7.00
C LEU A 206 12.58 -10.68 6.49
N LYS A 207 13.08 -10.97 5.27
CA LYS A 207 13.09 -12.33 4.73
C LYS A 207 13.78 -13.32 5.66
N GLN A 208 14.96 -12.98 6.14
CA GLN A 208 15.71 -13.83 7.09
C GLN A 208 14.93 -14.03 8.40
N THR A 209 14.36 -12.95 8.95
CA THR A 209 13.58 -13.00 10.20
C THR A 209 12.34 -13.88 10.05
N LEU A 210 11.58 -13.70 8.96
CA LEU A 210 10.36 -14.48 8.74
C LEU A 210 10.64 -15.97 8.53
N ARG A 211 11.66 -16.30 7.75
CA ARG A 211 12.11 -17.69 7.56
C ARG A 211 12.48 -18.33 8.90
N ALA A 212 13.28 -17.63 9.71
CA ALA A 212 13.67 -18.12 11.04
C ALA A 212 12.45 -18.30 11.97
N TYR A 213 11.54 -17.32 11.99
CA TYR A 213 10.32 -17.36 12.80
C TYR A 213 9.37 -18.51 12.40
N MET A 214 9.28 -18.78 11.09
CA MET A 214 8.45 -19.86 10.52
C MET A 214 9.18 -21.22 10.46
N GLY A 215 10.39 -21.33 10.99
CA GLY A 215 11.17 -22.58 11.01
C GLY A 215 11.60 -23.06 9.62
N VAL A 216 11.72 -22.16 8.66
CA VAL A 216 12.21 -22.47 7.31
C VAL A 216 13.75 -22.43 7.31
N PRO A 217 14.44 -23.49 6.86
CA PRO A 217 15.90 -23.48 6.81
C PRO A 217 16.44 -22.34 5.93
N LEU A 218 17.45 -21.62 6.43
CA LEU A 218 18.19 -20.66 5.61
C LEU A 218 19.01 -21.44 4.57
N THR A 219 18.83 -21.07 3.30
CA THR A 219 19.65 -21.65 2.23
C THR A 219 21.10 -21.16 2.37
N ARG A 220 22.07 -22.08 2.23
CA ARG A 220 23.52 -21.82 2.47
C ARG A 220 24.18 -20.72 1.61
N GLN A 221 23.46 -20.08 0.70
CA GLN A 221 24.00 -19.06 -0.21
C GLN A 221 23.89 -17.61 0.26
N GLU A 222 23.30 -17.35 1.43
CA GLU A 222 23.09 -15.97 1.94
C GLU A 222 24.11 -15.56 3.02
N ASN A 223 25.20 -16.31 3.18
CA ASN A 223 26.28 -16.04 4.14
C ASN A 223 27.55 -15.46 3.47
N VAL A 224 27.40 -14.45 2.58
CA VAL A 224 28.56 -13.69 2.09
C VAL A 224 28.30 -12.19 2.21
#